data_846eead53ca760859496127e01b706f9
#
_entry.id   846eead53ca760859496127e01b706f9
#
_cell.length_a   1.000
_cell.length_b   1.000
_cell.length_c   1.000
_cell.angle_alpha   90.00
_cell.angle_beta   90.00
_cell.angle_gamma   90.00
#
_symmetry.space_group_name_H-M   'P 1'
#
loop_
_entity.id
_entity.type
_entity.pdbx_description
1 polymer ?
#
loop_
_entity_poly.entity_id
_entity_poly.type
_entity_poly.pdbx_seq_one_letter_code
_entity_poly.pdbx_strand_id
1 'polypeptide(L)'
;MSFTKVKKGVCAAKGFVANGLNCGLNSDKNKNDLALVYSETQCQAAAVYTTNKVKGAPIQVTKAHLEASGHTAKAVIANSKNANTCNADGVEKAQRMCELAAAELSIDPNEVIVASTGVIGQVLPIEPIESHIKELAKGISADGNDKAVNAIMTTDTVPKQYAVKFMLGDSECTVGGMAKGSGMIHPNMATTLNFITSDVAISSELIQKALSEIVKVTYNCLSIDGDTSTNDMVSIMANGLAGNTPITTENDDYQIFKDALYEVLSNLTRMLAKDGEGASKLLECTCAGAPDLDTAIIVAKSVIRSPLLKCAMFGEDANWGRILCAIGYAEADFDIDKVELHLRSTEGSIKVCENGAGVDFSEEEAAKILHEDEIYIDIDLHQGDVSAKAWGCDLTYDYVKINGDYRS
;
A
#
# COMPACT_ATOMS: atom_id res chain seq x y z
N MET A 1 -23.73 -0.67 2.13
CA MET A 1 -23.33 -1.65 3.18
C MET A 1 -22.50 -0.94 4.23
N SER A 2 -22.52 -1.33 5.49
CA SER A 2 -21.70 -0.69 6.53
C SER A 2 -20.52 -1.59 6.87
N PHE A 3 -19.30 -1.07 6.71
CA PHE A 3 -18.08 -1.68 7.23
C PHE A 3 -17.77 -1.12 8.61
N THR A 4 -17.49 -2.00 9.57
CA THR A 4 -17.13 -1.57 10.93
C THR A 4 -15.63 -1.62 11.08
N LYS A 5 -14.98 -0.47 11.23
CA LYS A 5 -13.54 -0.39 11.50
C LYS A 5 -13.21 -1.08 12.83
N VAL A 6 -12.19 -1.93 12.81
CA VAL A 6 -11.67 -2.62 13.99
C VAL A 6 -10.16 -2.44 14.10
N LYS A 7 -9.61 -2.73 15.28
CA LYS A 7 -8.17 -2.70 15.55
C LYS A 7 -7.52 -4.03 15.18
N LYS A 8 -6.19 -4.14 15.35
CA LYS A 8 -5.33 -5.33 15.22
C LYS A 8 -4.87 -5.68 13.81
N GLY A 9 -5.09 -4.83 12.79
CA GLY A 9 -4.51 -4.99 11.45
C GLY A 9 -4.59 -6.44 10.95
N VAL A 10 -3.44 -7.07 10.68
CA VAL A 10 -3.36 -8.47 10.19
C VAL A 10 -3.84 -9.52 11.19
N CYS A 11 -3.93 -9.20 12.48
CA CYS A 11 -4.47 -10.09 13.50
C CYS A 11 -5.96 -9.86 13.78
N ALA A 12 -6.65 -9.03 12.98
CA ALA A 12 -8.08 -8.79 13.14
C ALA A 12 -8.94 -9.97 12.65
N ALA A 13 -8.53 -10.62 11.57
CA ALA A 13 -9.19 -11.79 11.03
C ALA A 13 -8.93 -13.02 11.93
N LYS A 14 -9.95 -13.87 12.10
CA LYS A 14 -9.87 -15.07 12.97
C LYS A 14 -8.72 -15.98 12.54
N GLY A 15 -7.99 -16.54 13.51
CA GLY A 15 -6.93 -17.53 13.26
C GLY A 15 -5.60 -16.94 12.77
N PHE A 16 -5.47 -15.61 12.66
CA PHE A 16 -4.19 -14.97 12.36
C PHE A 16 -3.51 -14.47 13.62
N VAL A 17 -2.21 -14.76 13.71
CA VAL A 17 -1.30 -14.35 14.76
C VAL A 17 -0.04 -13.75 14.15
N ALA A 18 0.63 -12.88 14.90
CA ALA A 18 1.85 -12.23 14.41
C ALA A 18 2.86 -11.98 15.52
N ASN A 19 4.08 -11.66 15.12
CA ASN A 19 5.14 -11.15 16.00
C ASN A 19 6.13 -10.33 15.18
N GLY A 20 6.91 -9.51 15.87
CA GLY A 20 8.05 -8.79 15.33
C GLY A 20 9.11 -8.58 16.42
N LEU A 21 10.38 -8.66 16.05
CA LEU A 21 11.50 -8.43 16.95
C LEU A 21 12.68 -7.78 16.23
N ASN A 22 13.66 -7.32 16.99
CA ASN A 22 14.98 -6.93 16.48
C ASN A 22 15.89 -8.15 16.45
N CYS A 23 16.20 -8.65 15.25
CA CYS A 23 17.17 -9.75 15.09
C CYS A 23 18.61 -9.25 14.91
N GLY A 24 18.82 -7.94 14.78
CA GLY A 24 20.16 -7.34 14.64
C GLY A 24 20.50 -6.83 13.24
N LEU A 25 19.55 -6.84 12.30
CA LEU A 25 19.69 -6.15 11.03
C LEU A 25 19.65 -4.62 11.25
N ASN A 26 18.84 -4.18 12.21
CA ASN A 26 18.82 -2.79 12.65
C ASN A 26 19.76 -2.61 13.86
N SER A 27 20.69 -1.66 13.75
CA SER A 27 21.61 -1.33 14.86
C SER A 27 20.90 -0.70 16.06
N ASP A 28 19.77 -0.04 15.87
CA ASP A 28 18.92 0.45 16.96
C ASP A 28 18.11 -0.70 17.55
N LYS A 29 18.50 -1.14 18.73
CA LYS A 29 17.88 -2.27 19.45
C LYS A 29 16.42 -2.04 19.85
N ASN A 30 15.94 -0.81 19.81
CA ASN A 30 14.54 -0.48 20.08
C ASN A 30 13.62 -0.61 18.85
N LYS A 31 14.20 -0.82 17.67
CA LYS A 31 13.47 -0.97 16.40
C LYS A 31 13.48 -2.42 15.96
N ASN A 32 12.30 -2.98 15.80
CA ASN A 32 12.12 -4.31 15.22
C ASN A 32 12.55 -4.29 13.74
N ASP A 33 13.03 -5.43 13.23
CA ASP A 33 13.52 -5.57 11.86
C ASP A 33 13.16 -6.91 11.20
N LEU A 34 12.50 -7.81 11.94
CA LEU A 34 12.04 -9.09 11.43
C LEU A 34 10.60 -9.35 11.91
N ALA A 35 9.68 -9.58 10.97
CA ALA A 35 8.25 -9.83 11.19
C ALA A 35 7.85 -11.22 10.76
N LEU A 36 6.88 -11.79 11.47
CA LEU A 36 6.21 -13.05 11.11
C LEU A 36 4.70 -12.88 11.30
N VAL A 37 3.93 -13.22 10.26
CA VAL A 37 2.47 -13.39 10.33
C VAL A 37 2.15 -14.84 10.02
N TYR A 38 1.25 -15.46 10.75
CA TYR A 38 0.95 -16.88 10.64
C TYR A 38 -0.54 -17.16 10.77
N SER A 39 -1.03 -18.15 10.02
CA SER A 39 -2.35 -18.76 10.19
C SER A 39 -2.18 -20.25 10.52
N GLU A 40 -2.85 -20.72 11.55
CA GLU A 40 -2.87 -22.16 11.90
C GLU A 40 -3.56 -23.00 10.80
N THR A 41 -4.50 -22.39 10.10
CA THR A 41 -5.25 -23.02 9.00
C THR A 41 -4.63 -22.59 7.66
N GLN A 42 -4.55 -23.53 6.71
CA GLN A 42 -4.13 -23.22 5.34
C GLN A 42 -5.02 -22.15 4.72
N CYS A 43 -4.40 -21.16 4.08
CA CYS A 43 -5.09 -20.06 3.44
C CYS A 43 -5.07 -20.21 1.92
N GLN A 44 -6.14 -19.80 1.25
CA GLN A 44 -6.06 -19.39 -0.14
C GLN A 44 -5.27 -18.07 -0.22
N ALA A 45 -4.38 -17.95 -1.17
CA ALA A 45 -3.46 -16.81 -1.25
C ALA A 45 -3.37 -16.23 -2.66
N ALA A 46 -3.15 -14.92 -2.73
CA ALA A 46 -2.87 -14.21 -3.95
C ALA A 46 -1.86 -13.09 -3.70
N ALA A 47 -1.15 -12.68 -4.73
CA ALA A 47 -0.25 -11.54 -4.64
C ALA A 47 -0.10 -10.81 -5.96
N VAL A 48 0.19 -9.51 -5.87
CA VAL A 48 0.63 -8.66 -6.98
C VAL A 48 1.98 -8.04 -6.65
N TYR A 49 2.78 -7.80 -7.68
CA TYR A 49 4.20 -7.45 -7.54
C TYR A 49 4.58 -6.27 -8.41
N THR A 50 5.71 -5.62 -8.08
CA THR A 50 6.28 -4.55 -8.90
C THR A 50 6.50 -4.97 -10.35
N THR A 51 6.27 -4.04 -11.26
CA THR A 51 6.65 -4.17 -12.69
C THR A 51 8.07 -3.69 -12.96
N ASN A 52 8.80 -3.18 -11.95
CA ASN A 52 10.20 -2.82 -12.11
C ASN A 52 10.98 -4.01 -12.70
N LYS A 53 11.81 -3.74 -13.69
CA LYS A 53 12.64 -4.77 -14.31
C LYS A 53 13.71 -5.32 -13.36
N VAL A 54 14.19 -4.47 -12.45
CA VAL A 54 15.04 -4.88 -11.32
C VAL A 54 14.13 -5.39 -10.21
N LYS A 55 14.08 -6.70 -10.02
CA LYS A 55 13.21 -7.34 -9.02
C LYS A 55 14.02 -7.90 -7.88
N GLY A 56 13.58 -7.59 -6.67
CA GLY A 56 14.12 -8.19 -5.45
C GLY A 56 13.99 -9.72 -5.45
N ALA A 57 14.96 -10.40 -4.88
CA ALA A 57 14.96 -11.87 -4.76
C ALA A 57 13.71 -12.40 -4.00
N PRO A 58 13.21 -11.75 -2.93
CA PRO A 58 11.99 -12.19 -2.25
C PRO A 58 10.77 -12.30 -3.17
N ILE A 59 10.64 -11.41 -4.16
CA ILE A 59 9.53 -11.48 -5.14
C ILE A 59 9.63 -12.74 -5.99
N GLN A 60 10.83 -13.10 -6.42
CA GLN A 60 11.04 -14.28 -7.24
C GLN A 60 10.69 -15.56 -6.45
N VAL A 61 11.15 -15.65 -5.20
CA VAL A 61 10.88 -16.78 -4.31
C VAL A 61 9.38 -16.87 -3.97
N THR A 62 8.75 -15.78 -3.53
CA THR A 62 7.31 -15.79 -3.21
C THR A 62 6.46 -16.19 -4.41
N LYS A 63 6.79 -15.70 -5.61
CA LYS A 63 6.07 -16.08 -6.82
C LYS A 63 6.18 -17.58 -7.10
N ALA A 64 7.40 -18.13 -7.02
CA ALA A 64 7.64 -19.56 -7.22
C ALA A 64 6.92 -20.43 -6.16
N HIS A 65 6.91 -19.98 -4.90
CA HIS A 65 6.23 -20.68 -3.81
C HIS A 65 4.72 -20.72 -4.01
N LEU A 66 4.08 -19.60 -4.33
CA LEU A 66 2.63 -19.56 -4.58
C LEU A 66 2.24 -20.40 -5.80
N GLU A 67 3.07 -20.46 -6.84
CA GLU A 67 2.85 -21.36 -7.98
C GLU A 67 3.00 -22.82 -7.56
N ALA A 68 4.03 -23.17 -6.78
CA ALA A 68 4.31 -24.53 -6.32
C ALA A 68 3.27 -25.07 -5.33
N SER A 69 2.74 -24.20 -4.45
CA SER A 69 1.73 -24.56 -3.43
C SER A 69 0.29 -24.59 -3.98
N GLY A 70 0.08 -24.24 -5.26
CA GLY A 70 -1.26 -24.11 -5.82
C GLY A 70 -2.03 -22.90 -5.25
N HIS A 71 -1.34 -21.79 -5.07
CA HIS A 71 -1.87 -20.53 -4.51
C HIS A 71 -2.39 -20.65 -3.09
N THR A 72 -1.69 -21.42 -2.25
CA THR A 72 -1.94 -21.50 -0.82
C THR A 72 -0.72 -21.01 -0.03
N ALA A 73 -0.98 -20.48 1.18
CA ALA A 73 0.06 -20.06 2.10
C ALA A 73 -0.41 -20.18 3.55
N LYS A 74 0.54 -20.20 4.50
CA LYS A 74 0.26 -20.18 5.95
C LYS A 74 1.01 -19.09 6.69
N ALA A 75 2.12 -18.60 6.11
CA ALA A 75 2.94 -17.61 6.78
C ALA A 75 3.46 -16.52 5.84
N VAL A 76 3.75 -15.36 6.43
CA VAL A 76 4.56 -14.30 5.84
C VAL A 76 5.76 -14.04 6.74
N ILE A 77 6.98 -14.10 6.21
CA ILE A 77 8.19 -13.62 6.87
C ILE A 77 8.74 -12.39 6.14
N ALA A 78 9.04 -11.33 6.85
CA ALA A 78 9.54 -10.09 6.25
C ALA A 78 10.65 -9.46 7.08
N ASN A 79 11.72 -8.99 6.43
CA ASN A 79 12.74 -8.18 7.09
C ASN A 79 12.75 -6.74 6.57
N SER A 80 13.14 -5.81 7.44
CA SER A 80 13.54 -4.45 7.05
C SER A 80 15.06 -4.30 7.03
N LYS A 81 15.56 -3.09 6.69
CA LYS A 81 16.97 -2.67 6.60
C LYS A 81 17.75 -3.17 5.38
N ASN A 82 17.40 -4.30 4.80
CA ASN A 82 18.04 -4.85 3.59
C ASN A 82 16.98 -5.33 2.61
N ALA A 83 17.03 -4.82 1.39
CA ALA A 83 16.04 -5.15 0.34
C ALA A 83 16.27 -6.52 -0.30
N ASN A 84 17.43 -7.13 -0.08
CA ASN A 84 17.83 -8.37 -0.74
C ASN A 84 17.64 -8.31 -2.27
N THR A 85 18.13 -7.21 -2.85
CA THR A 85 18.01 -6.89 -4.27
C THR A 85 19.38 -6.61 -4.86
N CYS A 86 19.62 -7.06 -6.08
CA CYS A 86 20.90 -6.96 -6.81
C CYS A 86 22.06 -7.73 -6.13
N ASN A 87 21.76 -8.79 -5.40
CA ASN A 87 22.74 -9.66 -4.75
C ASN A 87 22.84 -10.99 -5.48
N ALA A 88 24.05 -11.51 -5.63
CA ALA A 88 24.29 -12.79 -6.33
C ALA A 88 23.65 -13.99 -5.58
N ASP A 89 23.58 -13.94 -4.25
CA ASP A 89 23.02 -14.95 -3.35
C ASP A 89 21.59 -14.64 -2.88
N GLY A 90 20.95 -13.61 -3.45
CA GLY A 90 19.69 -13.09 -2.97
C GLY A 90 18.55 -14.12 -2.93
N VAL A 91 18.41 -14.93 -3.98
CA VAL A 91 17.39 -15.98 -4.06
C VAL A 91 17.63 -17.06 -3.01
N GLU A 92 18.89 -17.49 -2.83
CA GLU A 92 19.28 -18.46 -1.80
C GLU A 92 18.93 -17.94 -0.39
N LYS A 93 19.24 -16.67 -0.11
CA LYS A 93 18.93 -16.03 1.19
C LYS A 93 17.42 -15.91 1.43
N ALA A 94 16.64 -15.51 0.42
CA ALA A 94 15.18 -15.44 0.51
C ALA A 94 14.56 -16.83 0.73
N GLN A 95 15.03 -17.85 0.01
CA GLN A 95 14.63 -19.24 0.21
C GLN A 95 14.97 -19.72 1.62
N ARG A 96 16.17 -19.40 2.12
CA ARG A 96 16.60 -19.75 3.47
C ARG A 96 15.70 -19.13 4.55
N MET A 97 15.25 -17.90 4.39
CA MET A 97 14.27 -17.29 5.29
C MET A 97 12.97 -18.09 5.36
N CYS A 98 12.47 -18.58 4.23
CA CYS A 98 11.28 -19.43 4.17
C CYS A 98 11.51 -20.76 4.89
N GLU A 99 12.62 -21.43 4.65
CA GLU A 99 12.97 -22.70 5.28
C GLU A 99 13.06 -22.57 6.81
N LEU A 100 13.69 -21.50 7.30
CA LEU A 100 13.82 -21.22 8.73
C LEU A 100 12.45 -21.02 9.39
N ALA A 101 11.58 -20.21 8.77
CA ALA A 101 10.24 -19.98 9.28
C ALA A 101 9.38 -21.25 9.24
N ALA A 102 9.45 -22.00 8.13
CA ALA A 102 8.70 -23.24 7.92
C ALA A 102 9.10 -24.32 8.93
N ALA A 103 10.39 -24.46 9.24
CA ALA A 103 10.90 -25.41 10.22
C ALA A 103 10.35 -25.15 11.64
N GLU A 104 10.33 -23.88 12.09
CA GLU A 104 9.79 -23.53 13.40
C GLU A 104 8.26 -23.63 13.49
N LEU A 105 7.56 -23.42 12.38
CA LEU A 105 6.11 -23.51 12.27
C LEU A 105 5.60 -24.92 11.91
N SER A 106 6.49 -25.85 11.54
CA SER A 106 6.15 -27.20 11.07
C SER A 106 5.23 -27.20 9.84
N ILE A 107 5.55 -26.35 8.83
CA ILE A 107 4.84 -26.23 7.55
C ILE A 107 5.80 -26.44 6.37
N ASP A 108 5.28 -26.50 5.14
CA ASP A 108 6.10 -26.56 3.93
C ASP A 108 6.71 -25.18 3.65
N PRO A 109 8.01 -25.08 3.27
CA PRO A 109 8.61 -23.80 2.86
C PRO A 109 7.85 -23.08 1.73
N ASN A 110 7.20 -23.80 0.83
CA ASN A 110 6.36 -23.24 -0.23
C ASN A 110 5.07 -22.59 0.29
N GLU A 111 4.68 -22.81 1.54
CA GLU A 111 3.57 -22.12 2.20
C GLU A 111 3.99 -20.80 2.87
N VAL A 112 5.24 -20.37 2.66
CA VAL A 112 5.78 -19.12 3.23
C VAL A 112 5.97 -18.07 2.16
N ILE A 113 5.31 -16.93 2.33
CA ILE A 113 5.52 -15.70 1.58
C ILE A 113 6.71 -14.97 2.21
N VAL A 114 7.71 -14.59 1.41
CA VAL A 114 8.88 -13.85 1.89
C VAL A 114 8.94 -12.45 1.29
N ALA A 115 9.31 -11.46 2.11
CA ALA A 115 9.50 -10.08 1.69
C ALA A 115 10.71 -9.45 2.38
N SER A 116 11.32 -8.49 1.72
CA SER A 116 12.44 -7.70 2.26
C SER A 116 12.30 -6.24 1.83
N THR A 117 12.75 -5.32 2.67
CA THR A 117 12.79 -3.89 2.35
C THR A 117 14.00 -3.22 3.01
N GLY A 118 14.50 -2.15 2.41
CA GLY A 118 15.65 -1.39 2.89
C GLY A 118 16.67 -1.14 1.80
N VAL A 119 17.96 -1.24 2.10
CA VAL A 119 19.05 -0.92 1.21
C VAL A 119 19.19 -1.95 0.09
N ILE A 120 19.38 -1.46 -1.15
CA ILE A 120 19.64 -2.25 -2.36
C ILE A 120 21.14 -2.45 -2.52
N GLY A 121 21.57 -3.63 -3.03
CA GLY A 121 22.95 -3.91 -3.40
C GLY A 121 23.86 -4.33 -2.22
N GLN A 122 23.29 -4.53 -1.03
CA GLN A 122 23.99 -5.09 0.13
C GLN A 122 23.61 -6.56 0.31
N VAL A 123 24.59 -7.41 0.58
CA VAL A 123 24.35 -8.81 0.93
C VAL A 123 23.50 -8.89 2.20
N LEU A 124 22.42 -9.68 2.17
CA LEU A 124 21.61 -9.92 3.35
C LEU A 124 22.36 -10.83 4.34
N PRO A 125 22.74 -10.38 5.55
CA PRO A 125 23.29 -11.27 6.54
C PRO A 125 22.18 -12.20 7.07
N ILE A 126 22.30 -13.51 6.82
CA ILE A 126 21.28 -14.49 7.21
C ILE A 126 21.41 -14.93 8.66
N GLU A 127 22.59 -14.89 9.22
CA GLU A 127 22.93 -15.39 10.56
C GLU A 127 22.12 -14.72 11.68
N PRO A 128 21.86 -13.39 11.63
CA PRO A 128 20.97 -12.74 12.59
C PRO A 128 19.55 -13.32 12.56
N ILE A 129 19.02 -13.60 11.36
CA ILE A 129 17.69 -14.19 11.18
C ILE A 129 17.66 -15.63 11.72
N GLU A 130 18.65 -16.46 11.35
CA GLU A 130 18.79 -17.83 11.85
C GLU A 130 18.83 -17.90 13.39
N SER A 131 19.54 -16.96 14.01
CA SER A 131 19.71 -16.93 15.47
C SER A 131 18.42 -16.55 16.20
N HIS A 132 17.50 -15.82 15.56
CA HIS A 132 16.31 -15.25 16.22
C HIS A 132 14.97 -15.86 15.72
N ILE A 133 14.98 -16.69 14.67
CA ILE A 133 13.73 -17.23 14.10
C ILE A 133 12.91 -18.02 15.11
N LYS A 134 13.55 -18.76 15.99
CA LYS A 134 12.90 -19.53 17.05
C LYS A 134 12.21 -18.64 18.08
N GLU A 135 12.82 -17.52 18.45
CA GLU A 135 12.23 -16.53 19.35
C GLU A 135 11.06 -15.84 18.67
N LEU A 136 11.23 -15.46 17.39
CA LEU A 136 10.17 -14.86 16.58
C LEU A 136 8.93 -15.75 16.52
N ALA A 137 9.10 -17.02 16.16
CA ALA A 137 8.01 -18.00 16.05
C ALA A 137 7.32 -18.29 17.40
N LYS A 138 8.07 -18.39 18.49
CA LYS A 138 7.50 -18.60 19.84
C LYS A 138 6.70 -17.41 20.37
N GLY A 139 7.02 -16.21 19.89
CA GLY A 139 6.39 -14.98 20.35
C GLY A 139 5.13 -14.57 19.54
N ILE A 140 4.70 -15.38 18.56
CA ILE A 140 3.48 -15.08 17.78
C ILE A 140 2.25 -15.08 18.68
N SER A 141 1.37 -14.09 18.47
CA SER A 141 0.14 -13.98 19.25
C SER A 141 -0.93 -13.19 18.48
N ALA A 142 -2.19 -13.29 18.92
CA ALA A 142 -3.30 -12.52 18.38
C ALA A 142 -3.19 -10.99 18.67
N ASP A 143 -2.26 -10.60 19.53
CA ASP A 143 -1.94 -9.20 19.85
C ASP A 143 -0.59 -8.75 19.25
N GLY A 144 0.03 -9.58 18.40
CA GLY A 144 1.35 -9.34 17.84
C GLY A 144 1.42 -8.38 16.65
N ASN A 145 0.27 -7.91 16.15
CA ASN A 145 0.21 -7.05 14.97
C ASN A 145 1.12 -5.80 15.09
N ASP A 146 1.09 -5.10 16.22
CA ASP A 146 1.87 -3.87 16.39
C ASP A 146 3.39 -4.13 16.36
N LYS A 147 3.83 -5.29 16.83
CA LYS A 147 5.24 -5.71 16.72
C LYS A 147 5.59 -6.00 15.27
N ALA A 148 4.72 -6.68 14.52
CA ALA A 148 4.94 -7.05 13.14
C ALA A 148 4.96 -5.81 12.22
N VAL A 149 4.01 -4.89 12.34
CA VAL A 149 3.97 -3.67 11.52
C VAL A 149 5.20 -2.79 11.77
N ASN A 150 5.66 -2.67 13.03
CA ASN A 150 6.88 -1.92 13.36
C ASN A 150 8.15 -2.58 12.79
N ALA A 151 8.16 -3.90 12.63
CA ALA A 151 9.32 -4.62 12.12
C ALA A 151 9.53 -4.47 10.59
N ILE A 152 8.50 -4.10 9.85
CA ILE A 152 8.60 -3.86 8.41
C ILE A 152 8.87 -2.39 8.05
N MET A 153 8.79 -1.46 8.99
CA MET A 153 9.03 -0.03 8.76
C MET A 153 10.50 0.26 8.45
N THR A 154 10.74 1.30 7.64
CA THR A 154 12.09 1.79 7.31
C THR A 154 12.23 3.27 7.67
N THR A 155 11.81 4.17 6.79
CA THR A 155 11.74 5.62 6.98
C THR A 155 10.36 6.08 7.46
N ASP A 156 9.42 5.16 7.55
CA ASP A 156 8.07 5.39 8.06
C ASP A 156 8.10 6.02 9.46
N THR A 157 7.26 7.01 9.71
CA THR A 157 7.15 7.69 11.00
C THR A 157 6.01 7.13 11.86
N VAL A 158 5.00 6.52 11.23
CA VAL A 158 3.85 5.90 11.89
C VAL A 158 3.55 4.50 11.33
N PRO A 159 3.12 3.56 12.17
CA PRO A 159 2.66 2.25 11.72
C PRO A 159 1.34 2.37 10.94
N LYS A 160 1.26 1.69 9.80
CA LYS A 160 0.09 1.70 8.91
C LYS A 160 -0.64 0.38 8.99
N GLN A 161 -1.86 0.41 9.52
CA GLN A 161 -2.71 -0.77 9.70
C GLN A 161 -4.18 -0.38 9.62
N TYR A 162 -4.99 -1.23 9.00
CA TYR A 162 -6.42 -1.01 8.88
C TYR A 162 -7.16 -2.34 8.82
N ALA A 163 -8.34 -2.43 9.42
CA ALA A 163 -9.16 -3.63 9.35
C ALA A 163 -10.64 -3.28 9.46
N VAL A 164 -11.49 -4.07 8.80
CA VAL A 164 -12.94 -3.93 8.83
C VAL A 164 -13.62 -5.27 9.04
N LYS A 165 -14.78 -5.22 9.70
CA LYS A 165 -15.75 -6.30 9.80
C LYS A 165 -16.96 -6.01 8.93
N PHE A 166 -17.55 -7.07 8.39
CA PHE A 166 -18.73 -7.04 7.54
C PHE A 166 -19.48 -8.38 7.59
N MET A 167 -20.67 -8.44 7.01
CA MET A 167 -21.49 -9.64 7.01
C MET A 167 -21.55 -10.27 5.63
N LEU A 168 -21.38 -11.60 5.57
CA LEU A 168 -21.72 -12.45 4.43
C LEU A 168 -22.80 -13.44 4.88
N GLY A 169 -24.04 -13.17 4.48
CA GLY A 169 -25.20 -13.84 5.11
C GLY A 169 -25.20 -13.60 6.62
N ASP A 170 -25.22 -14.68 7.40
CA ASP A 170 -25.19 -14.64 8.87
C ASP A 170 -23.76 -14.70 9.45
N SER A 171 -22.74 -14.78 8.61
CA SER A 171 -21.33 -14.88 9.04
C SER A 171 -20.67 -13.51 9.16
N GLU A 172 -20.16 -13.20 10.35
CA GLU A 172 -19.28 -12.03 10.55
C GLU A 172 -17.90 -12.34 10.02
N CYS A 173 -17.49 -11.59 9.00
CA CYS A 173 -16.21 -11.71 8.29
C CYS A 173 -15.31 -10.51 8.56
N THR A 174 -14.00 -10.71 8.38
CA THR A 174 -13.00 -9.67 8.61
C THR A 174 -11.98 -9.64 7.48
N VAL A 175 -11.61 -8.45 7.04
CA VAL A 175 -10.40 -8.18 6.24
C VAL A 175 -9.55 -7.19 7.02
N GLY A 176 -8.27 -7.49 7.19
CA GLY A 176 -7.33 -6.60 7.86
C GLY A 176 -5.98 -6.60 7.17
N GLY A 177 -5.19 -5.56 7.40
CA GLY A 177 -3.88 -5.46 6.78
C GLY A 177 -2.93 -4.54 7.50
N MET A 178 -1.66 -4.67 7.13
CA MET A 178 -0.57 -3.76 7.47
C MET A 178 0.21 -3.37 6.23
N ALA A 179 0.74 -2.16 6.22
CA ALA A 179 1.53 -1.61 5.13
C ALA A 179 2.77 -0.88 5.64
N LYS A 180 3.82 -0.85 4.82
CA LYS A 180 4.98 0.02 5.01
C LYS A 180 5.33 0.74 3.71
N GLY A 181 5.83 1.93 3.86
CA GLY A 181 6.35 2.76 2.79
C GLY A 181 6.21 4.24 3.10
N SER A 182 7.23 5.00 2.72
CA SER A 182 7.34 6.45 2.96
C SER A 182 8.12 7.15 1.85
N GLY A 183 9.12 6.48 1.23
CA GLY A 183 9.84 6.91 0.04
C GLY A 183 10.01 5.78 -0.96
N MET A 184 10.50 6.10 -2.19
CA MET A 184 10.55 5.24 -3.36
C MET A 184 9.16 4.67 -3.68
N ILE A 185 8.17 5.59 -3.80
CA ILE A 185 6.76 5.23 -3.98
C ILE A 185 6.16 5.90 -5.22
N HIS A 186 6.08 5.14 -6.29
CA HIS A 186 5.28 5.42 -7.49
C HIS A 186 4.85 4.11 -8.13
N PRO A 187 3.77 3.49 -7.66
CA PRO A 187 3.38 2.17 -8.11
C PRO A 187 2.99 2.10 -9.58
N ASN A 188 3.47 1.03 -10.19
CA ASN A 188 2.86 0.47 -11.38
C ASN A 188 2.75 -1.04 -11.13
N MET A 189 1.57 -1.51 -10.66
CA MET A 189 1.24 -2.88 -10.22
C MET A 189 1.79 -3.33 -8.83
N ALA A 190 1.81 -2.52 -7.83
CA ALA A 190 2.13 -2.60 -6.40
C ALA A 190 3.39 -1.82 -6.03
N THR A 191 3.29 -1.04 -4.97
CA THR A 191 4.40 -0.26 -4.43
C THR A 191 4.31 -0.27 -2.94
N THR A 192 5.24 -0.86 -2.25
CA THR A 192 5.28 -1.00 -0.81
C THR A 192 5.13 -2.46 -0.39
N LEU A 193 5.44 -2.78 0.85
CA LEU A 193 5.09 -4.09 1.39
C LEU A 193 3.74 -4.00 2.08
N ASN A 194 2.80 -4.81 1.60
CA ASN A 194 1.45 -4.89 2.16
C ASN A 194 1.07 -6.34 2.38
N PHE A 195 0.67 -6.65 3.59
CA PHE A 195 0.21 -7.98 3.97
C PHE A 195 -1.23 -7.86 4.45
N ILE A 196 -2.12 -8.57 3.76
CA ILE A 196 -3.55 -8.57 4.00
C ILE A 196 -3.97 -9.96 4.48
N THR A 197 -4.85 -10.02 5.45
CA THR A 197 -5.41 -11.24 6.00
C THR A 197 -6.92 -11.18 5.97
N SER A 198 -7.57 -12.33 5.76
CA SER A 198 -9.03 -12.46 5.83
C SER A 198 -9.42 -13.81 6.40
N ASP A 199 -10.54 -13.86 7.12
CA ASP A 199 -11.13 -15.09 7.58
C ASP A 199 -12.25 -15.63 6.64
N VAL A 200 -12.44 -14.99 5.48
CA VAL A 200 -13.44 -15.38 4.47
C VAL A 200 -13.04 -16.68 3.76
N ALA A 201 -14.00 -17.58 3.57
CA ALA A 201 -13.88 -18.71 2.67
C ALA A 201 -14.11 -18.27 1.22
N ILE A 202 -13.05 -18.19 0.42
CA ILE A 202 -13.06 -17.70 -0.96
C ILE A 202 -11.93 -18.35 -1.77
N SER A 203 -12.14 -18.60 -3.07
CA SER A 203 -11.11 -19.21 -3.92
C SER A 203 -9.95 -18.24 -4.25
N SER A 204 -8.75 -18.79 -4.44
CA SER A 204 -7.55 -18.01 -4.77
C SER A 204 -7.70 -17.22 -6.07
N GLU A 205 -8.40 -17.75 -7.08
CA GLU A 205 -8.66 -17.10 -8.35
C GLU A 205 -9.48 -15.82 -8.17
N LEU A 206 -10.53 -15.89 -7.33
CA LEU A 206 -11.37 -14.72 -7.05
C LEU A 206 -10.64 -13.69 -6.18
N ILE A 207 -9.81 -14.14 -5.24
CA ILE A 207 -8.93 -13.22 -4.48
C ILE A 207 -7.97 -12.52 -5.43
N GLN A 208 -7.31 -13.25 -6.33
CA GLN A 208 -6.36 -12.69 -7.30
C GLN A 208 -7.04 -11.67 -8.22
N LYS A 209 -8.26 -11.97 -8.68
CA LYS A 209 -9.05 -11.04 -9.51
C LYS A 209 -9.38 -9.78 -8.73
N ALA A 210 -9.98 -9.89 -7.54
CA ALA A 210 -10.32 -8.73 -6.70
C ALA A 210 -9.08 -7.88 -6.40
N LEU A 211 -7.98 -8.51 -5.98
CA LEU A 211 -6.74 -7.82 -5.66
C LEU A 211 -6.18 -7.04 -6.87
N SER A 212 -6.14 -7.65 -8.05
CA SER A 212 -5.63 -7.02 -9.28
C SER A 212 -6.47 -5.81 -9.71
N GLU A 213 -7.80 -5.91 -9.61
CA GLU A 213 -8.71 -4.81 -9.93
C GLU A 213 -8.62 -3.66 -8.92
N ILE A 214 -8.55 -3.97 -7.61
CA ILE A 214 -8.50 -2.95 -6.56
C ILE A 214 -7.16 -2.23 -6.55
N VAL A 215 -6.05 -2.95 -6.74
CA VAL A 215 -4.71 -2.33 -6.79
C VAL A 215 -4.60 -1.30 -7.91
N LYS A 216 -5.29 -1.50 -9.03
CA LYS A 216 -5.33 -0.54 -10.14
C LYS A 216 -5.88 0.82 -9.72
N VAL A 217 -6.88 0.86 -8.83
CA VAL A 217 -7.59 2.07 -8.38
C VAL A 217 -7.20 2.53 -6.98
N THR A 218 -6.22 1.88 -6.34
CA THR A 218 -5.69 2.23 -5.02
C THR A 218 -4.19 2.46 -5.10
N TYR A 219 -3.38 1.44 -4.84
CA TYR A 219 -1.92 1.59 -4.80
C TYR A 219 -1.33 2.14 -6.10
N ASN A 220 -1.82 1.74 -7.29
CA ASN A 220 -1.33 2.29 -8.56
C ASN A 220 -1.69 3.77 -8.77
N CYS A 221 -2.56 4.31 -7.93
CA CYS A 221 -2.92 5.73 -7.90
C CYS A 221 -2.17 6.52 -6.81
N LEU A 222 -1.16 5.92 -6.16
CA LEU A 222 -0.30 6.58 -5.17
C LEU A 222 0.99 7.09 -5.81
N SER A 223 1.49 8.26 -5.39
CA SER A 223 2.84 8.74 -5.74
C SER A 223 3.41 9.64 -4.67
N ILE A 224 4.58 9.30 -4.13
CA ILE A 224 5.35 10.16 -3.22
C ILE A 224 6.43 10.92 -4.00
N ASP A 225 7.30 10.22 -4.71
CA ASP A 225 8.51 10.76 -5.35
C ASP A 225 8.67 10.37 -6.83
N GLY A 226 7.76 9.57 -7.38
CA GLY A 226 7.82 9.15 -8.77
C GLY A 226 8.69 7.92 -9.03
N ASP A 227 9.34 7.34 -8.00
CA ASP A 227 10.24 6.20 -8.12
C ASP A 227 9.55 4.88 -7.80
N THR A 228 9.59 3.92 -8.75
CA THR A 228 9.02 2.59 -8.56
C THR A 228 10.02 1.67 -7.90
N SER A 229 9.67 1.11 -6.74
CA SER A 229 10.52 0.21 -5.97
C SER A 229 10.76 -1.14 -6.65
N THR A 230 11.83 -1.81 -6.26
CA THR A 230 12.24 -3.14 -6.72
C THR A 230 11.55 -4.29 -5.99
N ASN A 231 10.92 -4.00 -4.83
CA ASN A 231 10.47 -5.02 -3.87
C ASN A 231 8.97 -4.99 -3.57
N ASP A 232 8.22 -4.15 -4.27
CA ASP A 232 6.82 -3.94 -3.97
C ASP A 232 5.98 -5.19 -4.12
N MET A 233 5.16 -5.44 -3.09
CA MET A 233 4.25 -6.57 -3.05
C MET A 233 3.01 -6.24 -2.23
N VAL A 234 1.84 -6.61 -2.74
CA VAL A 234 0.62 -6.76 -1.95
C VAL A 234 0.26 -8.24 -1.96
N SER A 235 0.26 -8.89 -0.80
CA SER A 235 -0.19 -10.28 -0.65
C SER A 235 -1.40 -10.35 0.27
N ILE A 236 -2.27 -11.32 0.01
CA ILE A 236 -3.43 -11.63 0.82
C ILE A 236 -3.51 -13.12 1.12
N MET A 237 -3.83 -13.46 2.36
CA MET A 237 -4.12 -14.81 2.83
C MET A 237 -5.54 -14.86 3.39
N ALA A 238 -6.36 -15.81 2.94
CA ALA A 238 -7.73 -16.02 3.40
C ALA A 238 -7.93 -17.45 3.89
N ASN A 239 -8.23 -17.63 5.19
CA ASN A 239 -8.23 -18.96 5.86
C ASN A 239 -9.61 -19.62 6.02
N GLY A 240 -10.70 -18.94 5.69
CA GLY A 240 -12.06 -19.50 5.72
C GLY A 240 -12.68 -19.65 7.11
N LEU A 241 -12.05 -19.15 8.18
CA LEU A 241 -12.52 -19.33 9.55
C LEU A 241 -13.73 -18.47 9.94
N ALA A 242 -14.20 -17.59 9.05
CA ALA A 242 -15.47 -16.87 9.24
C ALA A 242 -16.67 -17.82 9.18
N GLY A 243 -16.54 -18.93 8.45
CA GLY A 243 -17.60 -19.93 8.31
C GLY A 243 -18.72 -19.51 7.34
N ASN A 244 -18.47 -18.54 6.46
CA ASN A 244 -19.39 -18.17 5.38
C ASN A 244 -19.45 -19.30 4.32
N THR A 245 -20.51 -19.32 3.53
CA THR A 245 -20.56 -20.15 2.33
C THR A 245 -19.37 -19.83 1.42
N PRO A 246 -18.57 -20.82 0.98
CA PRO A 246 -17.40 -20.57 0.14
C PRO A 246 -17.75 -19.79 -1.13
N ILE A 247 -17.07 -18.68 -1.36
CA ILE A 247 -17.21 -17.86 -2.56
C ILE A 247 -16.37 -18.49 -3.67
N THR A 248 -17.03 -19.05 -4.68
CA THR A 248 -16.39 -19.72 -5.84
C THR A 248 -16.81 -19.11 -7.17
N THR A 249 -17.71 -18.13 -7.15
CA THR A 249 -18.21 -17.39 -8.33
C THR A 249 -18.40 -15.92 -7.98
N GLU A 250 -18.46 -15.07 -9.00
CA GLU A 250 -18.73 -13.64 -8.86
C GLU A 250 -20.22 -13.39 -8.59
N ASN A 251 -20.61 -13.51 -7.33
CA ASN A 251 -21.95 -13.27 -6.81
C ASN A 251 -21.96 -12.03 -5.88
N ASP A 252 -23.08 -11.76 -5.22
CA ASP A 252 -23.21 -10.63 -4.29
C ASP A 252 -22.23 -10.70 -3.12
N ASP A 253 -21.96 -11.91 -2.58
CA ASP A 253 -20.97 -12.09 -1.52
C ASP A 253 -19.55 -11.77 -1.99
N TYR A 254 -19.21 -12.10 -3.24
CA TYR A 254 -17.94 -11.68 -3.85
C TYR A 254 -17.83 -10.15 -3.94
N GLN A 255 -18.90 -9.47 -4.37
CA GLN A 255 -18.89 -8.01 -4.44
C GLN A 255 -18.73 -7.38 -3.06
N ILE A 256 -19.38 -7.92 -2.04
CA ILE A 256 -19.23 -7.47 -0.66
C ILE A 256 -17.78 -7.64 -0.16
N PHE A 257 -17.19 -8.80 -0.40
CA PHE A 257 -15.79 -9.06 -0.07
C PHE A 257 -14.85 -8.08 -0.79
N LYS A 258 -15.08 -7.86 -2.08
CA LYS A 258 -14.30 -6.93 -2.90
C LYS A 258 -14.39 -5.49 -2.38
N ASP A 259 -15.59 -5.05 -1.98
CA ASP A 259 -15.80 -3.72 -1.40
C ASP A 259 -15.10 -3.58 -0.03
N ALA A 260 -15.13 -4.62 0.81
CA ALA A 260 -14.40 -4.64 2.08
C ALA A 260 -12.87 -4.61 1.87
N LEU A 261 -12.36 -5.35 0.88
CA LEU A 261 -10.96 -5.32 0.51
C LEU A 261 -10.56 -3.95 -0.03
N TYR A 262 -11.39 -3.32 -0.87
CA TYR A 262 -11.18 -1.95 -1.35
C TYR A 262 -11.12 -0.95 -0.19
N GLU A 263 -12.01 -1.05 0.78
CA GLU A 263 -12.00 -0.19 1.98
C GLU A 263 -10.67 -0.30 2.74
N VAL A 264 -10.13 -1.51 2.92
CA VAL A 264 -8.84 -1.71 3.59
C VAL A 264 -7.69 -1.15 2.76
N LEU A 265 -7.61 -1.49 1.46
CA LEU A 265 -6.50 -1.10 0.61
C LEU A 265 -6.47 0.43 0.35
N SER A 266 -7.63 1.06 0.18
CA SER A 266 -7.71 2.51 -0.02
C SER A 266 -7.28 3.30 1.22
N ASN A 267 -7.69 2.84 2.42
CA ASN A 267 -7.24 3.46 3.67
C ASN A 267 -5.73 3.27 3.91
N LEU A 268 -5.18 2.08 3.64
CA LEU A 268 -3.74 1.86 3.71
C LEU A 268 -2.98 2.74 2.69
N THR A 269 -3.48 2.88 1.46
CA THR A 269 -2.92 3.76 0.43
C THR A 269 -2.88 5.22 0.91
N ARG A 270 -3.97 5.69 1.50
CA ARG A 270 -4.07 7.04 2.05
C ARG A 270 -3.11 7.27 3.22
N MET A 271 -2.93 6.27 4.10
CA MET A 271 -1.96 6.32 5.19
C MET A 271 -0.52 6.36 4.68
N LEU A 272 -0.20 5.63 3.60
CA LEU A 272 1.10 5.68 2.94
C LEU A 272 1.39 7.06 2.35
N ALA A 273 0.40 7.67 1.68
CA ALA A 273 0.52 9.02 1.13
C ALA A 273 0.77 10.07 2.23
N LYS A 274 0.02 9.98 3.34
CA LYS A 274 0.12 10.93 4.46
C LYS A 274 1.48 10.88 5.18
N ASP A 275 2.10 9.71 5.22
CA ASP A 275 3.40 9.49 5.87
C ASP A 275 4.55 9.46 4.83
N GLY A 276 4.43 10.20 3.72
CA GLY A 276 5.53 10.39 2.78
C GLY A 276 6.75 11.02 3.45
N GLU A 277 7.97 10.65 3.00
CA GLU A 277 9.22 11.18 3.58
C GLU A 277 9.25 12.70 3.64
N GLY A 278 9.28 13.24 4.85
CA GLY A 278 9.30 14.68 5.11
C GLY A 278 8.01 15.42 4.75
N ALA A 279 6.91 14.71 4.46
CA ALA A 279 5.64 15.32 4.09
C ALA A 279 5.01 16.10 5.26
N SER A 280 4.40 17.23 4.93
CA SER A 280 3.58 18.00 5.87
C SER A 280 2.09 17.93 5.53
N LYS A 281 1.74 17.58 4.28
CA LYS A 281 0.35 17.56 3.81
C LYS A 281 0.05 16.30 2.99
N LEU A 282 -1.12 15.70 3.24
CA LEU A 282 -1.73 14.72 2.35
C LEU A 282 -2.40 15.44 1.18
N LEU A 283 -2.16 14.97 -0.02
CA LEU A 283 -2.85 15.41 -1.23
C LEU A 283 -3.73 14.27 -1.76
N GLU A 284 -5.02 14.52 -1.89
CA GLU A 284 -5.96 13.61 -2.56
C GLU A 284 -6.53 14.32 -3.79
N CYS A 285 -6.26 13.79 -4.98
CA CYS A 285 -6.77 14.33 -6.24
C CYS A 285 -7.89 13.44 -6.75
N THR A 286 -9.07 14.01 -6.96
CA THR A 286 -10.21 13.35 -7.61
C THR A 286 -10.36 13.90 -9.02
N CYS A 287 -10.32 13.02 -10.03
CA CYS A 287 -10.70 13.37 -11.39
C CYS A 287 -12.05 12.73 -11.69
N ALA A 288 -13.08 13.56 -11.86
CA ALA A 288 -14.45 13.20 -12.22
C ALA A 288 -14.78 13.62 -13.65
N GLY A 289 -15.95 13.23 -14.14
CA GLY A 289 -16.42 13.62 -15.47
C GLY A 289 -15.57 13.06 -16.61
N ALA A 290 -14.80 11.99 -16.40
CA ALA A 290 -13.93 11.40 -17.38
C ALA A 290 -14.70 10.43 -18.32
N PRO A 291 -14.26 10.28 -19.59
CA PRO A 291 -14.89 9.34 -20.53
C PRO A 291 -14.67 7.87 -20.14
N ASP A 292 -13.57 7.56 -19.47
CA ASP A 292 -13.20 6.22 -19.00
C ASP A 292 -12.31 6.26 -17.77
N LEU A 293 -12.13 5.09 -17.14
CA LEU A 293 -11.36 4.94 -15.90
C LEU A 293 -9.87 5.23 -16.09
N ASP A 294 -9.28 4.85 -17.20
CA ASP A 294 -7.86 5.03 -17.47
C ASP A 294 -7.54 6.52 -17.62
N THR A 295 -8.37 7.28 -18.34
CA THR A 295 -8.28 8.75 -18.41
C THR A 295 -8.36 9.39 -17.03
N ALA A 296 -9.34 9.02 -16.20
CA ALA A 296 -9.48 9.56 -14.84
C ALA A 296 -8.24 9.29 -13.99
N ILE A 297 -7.70 8.07 -14.03
CA ILE A 297 -6.48 7.69 -13.28
C ILE A 297 -5.26 8.47 -13.80
N ILE A 298 -5.05 8.53 -15.11
CA ILE A 298 -3.89 9.20 -15.72
C ILE A 298 -3.87 10.68 -15.34
N VAL A 299 -5.01 11.37 -15.45
CA VAL A 299 -5.14 12.79 -15.10
C VAL A 299 -4.89 13.01 -13.61
N ALA A 300 -5.59 12.31 -12.72
CA ALA A 300 -5.42 12.47 -11.28
C ALA A 300 -3.97 12.18 -10.84
N LYS A 301 -3.36 11.12 -11.38
CA LYS A 301 -1.98 10.73 -11.07
C LYS A 301 -0.96 11.71 -11.63
N SER A 302 -1.20 12.31 -12.81
CA SER A 302 -0.34 13.36 -13.39
C SER A 302 -0.23 14.56 -12.46
N VAL A 303 -1.35 14.97 -11.87
CA VAL A 303 -1.40 16.08 -10.91
C VAL A 303 -0.63 15.74 -9.64
N ILE A 304 -0.91 14.59 -9.01
CA ILE A 304 -0.28 14.18 -7.75
C ILE A 304 1.23 14.01 -7.86
N ARG A 305 1.75 13.56 -9.00
CA ARG A 305 3.19 13.36 -9.20
C ARG A 305 3.98 14.62 -9.58
N SER A 306 3.31 15.75 -9.84
CA SER A 306 3.96 17.00 -10.29
C SER A 306 4.81 17.63 -9.18
N PRO A 307 6.16 17.68 -9.29
CA PRO A 307 6.99 18.31 -8.27
C PRO A 307 6.66 19.79 -8.05
N LEU A 308 6.32 20.52 -9.13
CA LEU A 308 5.95 21.93 -9.02
C LEU A 308 4.65 22.12 -8.23
N LEU A 309 3.66 21.26 -8.43
CA LEU A 309 2.44 21.30 -7.65
C LEU A 309 2.70 20.94 -6.18
N LYS A 310 3.45 19.88 -5.93
CA LYS A 310 3.78 19.44 -4.55
C LYS A 310 4.51 20.55 -3.77
N CYS A 311 5.41 21.32 -4.43
CA CYS A 311 6.05 22.49 -3.84
C CYS A 311 5.05 23.65 -3.61
N ALA A 312 4.06 23.84 -4.49
CA ALA A 312 3.02 24.86 -4.28
C ALA A 312 2.16 24.52 -3.06
N MET A 313 1.78 23.25 -2.90
CA MET A 313 1.02 22.80 -1.73
C MET A 313 1.81 22.96 -0.42
N PHE A 314 3.10 22.68 -0.41
CA PHE A 314 3.99 22.97 0.72
C PHE A 314 4.06 24.47 1.04
N GLY A 315 4.11 25.31 0.01
CA GLY A 315 4.13 26.78 0.15
C GLY A 315 2.76 27.42 0.35
N GLU A 316 1.69 26.61 0.49
CA GLU A 316 0.30 27.09 0.65
C GLU A 316 -0.13 28.05 -0.50
N ASP A 317 0.36 27.78 -1.72
CA ASP A 317 0.07 28.55 -2.93
C ASP A 317 -1.05 27.85 -3.73
N ALA A 318 -2.19 28.53 -3.89
CA ALA A 318 -3.33 28.03 -4.68
C ALA A 318 -3.05 28.06 -6.20
N ASN A 319 -1.92 27.50 -6.60
CA ASN A 319 -1.38 27.57 -7.96
C ASN A 319 -2.15 26.67 -8.94
N TRP A 320 -3.34 27.07 -9.30
CA TRP A 320 -4.17 26.38 -10.31
C TRP A 320 -3.45 26.21 -11.66
N GLY A 321 -2.56 27.15 -12.02
CA GLY A 321 -1.78 27.06 -13.24
C GLY A 321 -0.86 25.83 -13.28
N ARG A 322 -0.25 25.46 -12.12
CA ARG A 322 0.55 24.22 -12.01
C ARG A 322 -0.31 22.97 -12.07
N ILE A 323 -1.53 23.01 -11.53
CA ILE A 323 -2.49 21.91 -11.64
C ILE A 323 -2.88 21.73 -13.12
N LEU A 324 -3.30 22.81 -13.79
CA LEU A 324 -3.73 22.77 -15.19
C LEU A 324 -2.58 22.34 -16.11
N CYS A 325 -1.35 22.81 -15.83
CA CYS A 325 -0.15 22.35 -16.54
C CYS A 325 0.05 20.82 -16.38
N ALA A 326 -0.12 20.28 -15.15
CA ALA A 326 0.00 18.86 -14.90
C ALA A 326 -1.10 18.02 -15.59
N ILE A 327 -2.29 18.56 -15.70
CA ILE A 327 -3.38 18.00 -16.49
C ILE A 327 -3.02 18.01 -17.99
N GLY A 328 -2.48 19.13 -18.47
CA GLY A 328 -2.20 19.35 -19.89
C GLY A 328 -1.11 18.45 -20.49
N TYR A 329 -0.18 17.91 -19.67
CA TYR A 329 0.79 16.92 -20.14
C TYR A 329 0.43 15.47 -19.74
N ALA A 330 -0.77 15.26 -19.21
CA ALA A 330 -1.26 13.90 -18.96
C ALA A 330 -1.44 13.14 -20.28
N GLU A 331 -0.97 11.90 -20.33
CA GLU A 331 -1.04 11.06 -21.54
C GLU A 331 -2.45 10.47 -21.70
N ALA A 332 -3.46 11.34 -21.81
CA ALA A 332 -4.87 11.00 -22.00
C ALA A 332 -5.53 11.97 -22.96
N ASP A 333 -6.59 11.55 -23.62
CA ASP A 333 -7.35 12.36 -24.58
C ASP A 333 -8.59 12.94 -23.91
N PHE A 334 -8.63 14.27 -23.78
CA PHE A 334 -9.75 15.05 -23.24
C PHE A 334 -9.66 16.50 -23.69
N ASP A 335 -10.76 17.22 -23.58
CA ASP A 335 -10.89 18.64 -23.95
C ASP A 335 -10.53 19.52 -22.75
N ILE A 336 -9.37 20.19 -22.80
CA ILE A 336 -8.87 21.04 -21.74
C ILE A 336 -9.77 22.27 -21.48
N ASP A 337 -10.49 22.74 -22.52
CA ASP A 337 -11.35 23.92 -22.43
C ASP A 337 -12.66 23.67 -21.66
N LYS A 338 -12.86 22.43 -21.15
CA LYS A 338 -13.99 22.06 -20.29
C LYS A 338 -13.60 21.83 -18.83
N VAL A 339 -12.29 21.85 -18.53
CA VAL A 339 -11.80 21.50 -17.19
C VAL A 339 -12.22 22.52 -16.14
N GLU A 340 -12.76 22.02 -15.05
CA GLU A 340 -13.06 22.75 -13.82
C GLU A 340 -12.22 22.24 -12.67
N LEU A 341 -11.69 23.16 -11.82
CA LEU A 341 -10.84 22.81 -10.68
C LEU A 341 -11.33 23.47 -9.39
N HIS A 342 -11.36 22.68 -8.33
CA HIS A 342 -11.57 23.14 -6.97
C HIS A 342 -10.43 22.69 -6.05
N LEU A 343 -10.10 23.55 -5.08
CA LEU A 343 -9.26 23.22 -3.93
C LEU A 343 -10.14 23.18 -2.70
N ARG A 344 -10.01 22.15 -1.89
CA ARG A 344 -10.86 21.90 -0.74
C ARG A 344 -10.07 21.34 0.45
N SER A 345 -10.52 21.67 1.64
CA SER A 345 -10.13 21.06 2.93
C SER A 345 -11.31 21.04 3.89
N THR A 346 -11.06 20.81 5.17
CA THR A 346 -12.08 20.95 6.23
C THR A 346 -12.55 22.39 6.39
N GLU A 347 -11.75 23.39 6.01
CA GLU A 347 -12.03 24.82 6.10
C GLU A 347 -12.94 25.34 4.96
N GLY A 348 -13.19 24.55 3.92
CA GLY A 348 -14.06 24.95 2.82
C GLY A 348 -13.62 24.46 1.44
N SER A 349 -14.20 25.08 0.41
CA SER A 349 -13.89 24.81 -1.00
C SER A 349 -13.89 26.07 -1.81
N ILE A 350 -12.89 26.25 -2.69
CA ILE A 350 -12.81 27.34 -3.65
C ILE A 350 -12.68 26.81 -5.07
N LYS A 351 -13.39 27.42 -6.01
CA LYS A 351 -13.17 27.22 -7.45
C LYS A 351 -11.99 28.08 -7.88
N VAL A 352 -11.01 27.49 -8.55
CA VAL A 352 -9.79 28.18 -9.01
C VAL A 352 -9.64 28.16 -10.53
N CYS A 353 -10.38 27.30 -11.23
CA CYS A 353 -10.40 27.25 -12.69
C CYS A 353 -11.79 26.81 -13.19
N GLU A 354 -12.22 27.37 -14.31
CA GLU A 354 -13.43 27.00 -15.03
C GLU A 354 -13.17 27.11 -16.53
N ASN A 355 -13.67 26.16 -17.31
CA ASN A 355 -13.49 26.09 -18.76
C ASN A 355 -11.99 26.24 -19.17
N GLY A 356 -11.10 25.56 -18.46
CA GLY A 356 -9.66 25.60 -18.74
C GLY A 356 -8.96 26.93 -18.44
N ALA A 357 -9.64 27.86 -17.79
CA ALA A 357 -9.10 29.19 -17.46
C ALA A 357 -9.26 29.52 -15.97
N GLY A 358 -8.33 30.30 -15.43
CA GLY A 358 -8.41 30.76 -14.02
C GLY A 358 -9.63 31.66 -13.81
N VAL A 359 -10.22 31.56 -12.62
CA VAL A 359 -11.30 32.43 -12.16
C VAL A 359 -10.84 33.25 -10.95
N ASP A 360 -11.51 34.36 -10.69
CA ASP A 360 -11.23 35.15 -9.50
C ASP A 360 -11.67 34.39 -8.25
N PHE A 361 -10.80 34.33 -7.25
CA PHE A 361 -11.08 33.71 -5.95
C PHE A 361 -10.43 34.52 -4.81
N SER A 362 -10.85 34.25 -3.58
CA SER A 362 -10.30 34.89 -2.39
C SER A 362 -8.99 34.24 -1.96
N GLU A 363 -7.89 34.96 -2.01
CA GLU A 363 -6.59 34.49 -1.51
C GLU A 363 -6.63 34.22 0.01
N GLU A 364 -7.45 34.97 0.78
CA GLU A 364 -7.62 34.71 2.22
C GLU A 364 -8.31 33.37 2.49
N GLU A 365 -9.34 33.04 1.71
CA GLU A 365 -10.01 31.73 1.81
C GLU A 365 -9.10 30.61 1.32
N ALA A 366 -8.38 30.82 0.22
CA ALA A 366 -7.39 29.88 -0.29
C ALA A 366 -6.32 29.55 0.76
N ALA A 367 -5.77 30.57 1.44
CA ALA A 367 -4.78 30.37 2.49
C ALA A 367 -5.34 29.52 3.67
N LYS A 368 -6.57 29.74 4.10
CA LYS A 368 -7.20 28.92 5.15
C LYS A 368 -7.35 27.46 4.73
N ILE A 369 -7.80 27.23 3.48
CA ILE A 369 -7.96 25.87 2.93
C ILE A 369 -6.62 25.17 2.84
N LEU A 370 -5.59 25.84 2.33
CA LEU A 370 -4.27 25.25 2.09
C LEU A 370 -3.41 25.13 3.35
N HIS A 371 -3.80 25.77 4.46
CA HIS A 371 -3.14 25.62 5.76
C HIS A 371 -3.36 24.25 6.39
N GLU A 372 -4.44 23.57 6.02
CA GLU A 372 -4.81 22.25 6.54
C GLU A 372 -3.81 21.14 6.13
N ASP A 373 -3.76 20.08 6.94
CA ASP A 373 -2.89 18.91 6.71
C ASP A 373 -3.38 17.98 5.57
N GLU A 374 -4.62 18.17 5.13
CA GLU A 374 -5.27 17.33 4.11
C GLU A 374 -5.94 18.20 3.06
N ILE A 375 -5.35 18.20 1.86
CA ILE A 375 -5.81 19.00 0.73
C ILE A 375 -6.42 18.09 -0.32
N TYR A 376 -7.61 18.45 -0.76
CA TYR A 376 -8.34 17.79 -1.82
C TYR A 376 -8.29 18.67 -3.07
N ILE A 377 -7.90 18.04 -4.20
CA ILE A 377 -7.85 18.66 -5.53
C ILE A 377 -8.94 17.99 -6.34
N ASP A 378 -10.04 18.68 -6.56
CA ASP A 378 -11.19 18.14 -7.28
C ASP A 378 -11.17 18.68 -8.72
N ILE A 379 -11.07 17.78 -9.69
CA ILE A 379 -11.04 18.03 -11.14
C ILE A 379 -12.34 17.48 -11.72
N ASP A 380 -13.04 18.27 -12.53
CA ASP A 380 -14.12 17.76 -13.40
C ASP A 380 -13.74 18.01 -14.85
N LEU A 381 -13.73 16.95 -15.66
CA LEU A 381 -13.46 17.02 -17.08
C LEU A 381 -14.72 17.32 -17.91
N HIS A 382 -15.92 17.17 -17.35
CA HIS A 382 -17.23 17.34 -18.01
C HIS A 382 -17.38 16.57 -19.34
N GLN A 383 -16.80 15.35 -19.45
CA GLN A 383 -16.78 14.56 -20.67
C GLN A 383 -17.29 13.11 -20.50
N GLY A 384 -17.81 12.79 -19.31
CA GLY A 384 -18.35 11.46 -18.97
C GLY A 384 -18.80 11.37 -17.54
N ASP A 385 -19.00 10.13 -17.07
CA ASP A 385 -19.54 9.85 -15.75
C ASP A 385 -18.54 9.08 -14.84
N VAL A 386 -17.32 8.84 -15.34
CA VAL A 386 -16.34 8.04 -14.62
C VAL A 386 -15.47 8.93 -13.73
N SER A 387 -15.08 8.40 -12.59
CA SER A 387 -14.17 9.09 -11.67
C SER A 387 -13.11 8.16 -11.11
N ALA A 388 -11.94 8.73 -10.78
CA ALA A 388 -10.88 8.06 -10.05
C ALA A 388 -10.21 9.02 -9.07
N LYS A 389 -9.49 8.42 -8.10
CA LYS A 389 -8.70 9.16 -7.12
C LYS A 389 -7.22 8.81 -7.24
N ALA A 390 -6.37 9.78 -6.93
CA ALA A 390 -4.95 9.57 -6.71
C ALA A 390 -4.51 10.24 -5.40
N TRP A 391 -3.50 9.64 -4.76
CA TRP A 391 -2.99 10.11 -3.47
C TRP A 391 -1.51 10.40 -3.54
N GLY A 392 -1.07 11.41 -2.80
CA GLY A 392 0.31 11.78 -2.64
C GLY A 392 0.48 12.72 -1.46
N CYS A 393 1.63 13.37 -1.41
CA CYS A 393 1.94 14.36 -0.39
C CYS A 393 2.60 15.58 -1.04
N ASP A 394 2.77 16.65 -0.29
CA ASP A 394 3.59 17.79 -0.67
C ASP A 394 5.08 17.41 -0.82
N LEU A 395 5.91 18.34 -1.26
CA LEU A 395 7.37 18.19 -1.39
C LEU A 395 8.06 19.26 -0.56
N THR A 396 8.73 18.84 0.50
CA THR A 396 9.36 19.71 1.50
C THR A 396 10.89 19.66 1.41
N TYR A 397 11.57 20.55 2.14
CA TYR A 397 13.02 20.49 2.32
C TYR A 397 13.48 19.21 3.03
N ASP A 398 12.65 18.66 3.93
CA ASP A 398 12.98 17.46 4.68
C ASP A 398 13.06 16.21 3.79
N TYR A 399 12.30 16.15 2.68
CA TYR A 399 12.46 15.08 1.68
C TYR A 399 13.91 15.04 1.15
N VAL A 400 14.44 16.18 0.75
CA VAL A 400 15.83 16.27 0.24
C VAL A 400 16.84 15.91 1.33
N LYS A 401 16.62 16.37 2.56
CA LYS A 401 17.50 16.09 3.70
C LYS A 401 17.52 14.60 4.03
N ILE A 402 16.34 13.95 4.15
CA ILE A 402 16.22 12.52 4.44
C ILE A 402 16.95 11.70 3.38
N ASN A 403 16.69 11.97 2.09
CA ASN A 403 17.26 11.20 0.99
C ASN A 403 18.73 11.52 0.71
N GLY A 404 19.19 12.73 1.01
CA GLY A 404 20.60 13.09 0.96
C GLY A 404 21.45 12.39 2.03
N ASP A 405 20.86 12.04 3.16
CA ASP A 405 21.52 11.36 4.27
C ASP A 405 21.30 9.81 4.23
N TYR A 406 20.32 9.34 3.45
CA TYR A 406 20.04 7.90 3.29
C TYR A 406 21.14 7.25 2.47
N ARG A 407 22.11 6.66 3.17
CA ARG A 407 23.24 5.97 2.53
C ARG A 407 23.03 4.47 2.56
N SER A 408 23.24 3.91 1.41
CA SER A 408 23.33 2.45 1.23
C SER A 408 24.63 1.89 1.80
#